data_96101391d7d0cceabedc95626fd4359c
#
_entry.id   96101391d7d0cceabedc95626fd4359c
#
_cell.length_a   1.000
_cell.length_b   1.000
_cell.length_c   1.000
_cell.angle_alpha   90.00
_cell.angle_beta   90.00
_cell.angle_gamma   90.00
#
_symmetry.space_group_name_H-M   'P 1'
#
loop_
_entity.id
_entity.type
_entity.pdbx_description
1 polymer ?
#
loop_
_entity_poly.entity_id
_entity_poly.type
_entity_poly.pdbx_seq_one_letter_code
_entity_poly.pdbx_strand_id
1 'polypeptide(L)'
;GSKYKQEEMQKLNASVSKIPTTITTSQGVKRRLEEMILYHCVDCKADIMADESNPVETCAYCTSTNITKSKTNEGVAPTKIIPFKITEEEAIKKFQAIAKKRPLMPQVFNDPDNLEFVKGIYIPFWTYDIETNCKMNFTATDKTTWKDSGYTYEKLDKYLVKNEGSMSFSGIITDASTHFDDNLMDSLEPFNFNELVDYNPTYLTDYLVEKYDIESNETLDRAKTKAIETSI
;
A
#
# COMPACT_ATOMS: atom_id res chain seq x y z
N GLY A 1 -26.30 5.28 -28.08
CA GLY A 1 -25.44 4.89 -26.99
C GLY A 1 -25.89 5.57 -25.72
N SER A 2 -26.62 4.85 -24.84
CA SER A 2 -27.07 5.35 -23.54
C SER A 2 -25.85 5.48 -22.64
N LYS A 3 -25.62 6.69 -22.16
CA LYS A 3 -24.64 6.96 -21.11
C LYS A 3 -25.24 6.56 -19.77
N TYR A 4 -24.81 5.43 -19.22
CA TYR A 4 -25.12 5.08 -17.83
C TYR A 4 -24.35 6.01 -16.89
N LYS A 5 -25.02 6.55 -15.87
CA LYS A 5 -24.36 7.31 -14.81
C LYS A 5 -23.59 6.35 -13.92
N GLN A 6 -22.38 6.73 -13.56
CA GLN A 6 -21.45 5.96 -12.73
C GLN A 6 -22.03 5.54 -11.37
N GLU A 7 -22.99 6.30 -10.84
CA GLU A 7 -23.69 6.02 -9.58
C GLU A 7 -24.72 4.85 -9.66
N GLU A 8 -25.19 4.50 -10.85
CA GLU A 8 -26.10 3.37 -11.04
C GLU A 8 -25.35 2.04 -11.15
N MET A 9 -24.09 2.06 -11.51
CA MET A 9 -23.24 0.86 -11.58
C MET A 9 -22.85 0.28 -10.22
N GLN A 10 -22.85 1.08 -9.17
CA GLN A 10 -22.52 0.64 -7.80
C GLN A 10 -23.59 -0.25 -7.13
N LYS A 11 -24.75 -0.41 -7.74
CA LYS A 11 -25.82 -1.30 -7.24
C LYS A 11 -25.89 -2.65 -7.95
N LEU A 12 -24.93 -2.96 -8.79
CA LEU A 12 -24.87 -4.22 -9.51
C LEU A 12 -24.20 -5.29 -8.65
N ASN A 13 -24.92 -6.29 -8.20
CA ASN A 13 -24.37 -7.51 -7.63
C ASN A 13 -23.60 -8.26 -8.71
N ALA A 14 -22.29 -8.02 -8.81
CA ALA A 14 -21.42 -8.77 -9.70
C ALA A 14 -21.08 -10.13 -9.08
N SER A 15 -21.46 -11.20 -9.72
CA SER A 15 -20.95 -12.54 -9.39
C SER A 15 -19.68 -12.78 -10.19
N VAL A 16 -18.53 -12.73 -9.53
CA VAL A 16 -17.23 -13.04 -10.14
C VAL A 16 -16.99 -14.55 -10.04
N SER A 17 -16.96 -15.26 -11.15
CA SER A 17 -16.54 -16.66 -11.17
C SER A 17 -15.01 -16.75 -11.10
N LYS A 18 -14.47 -17.63 -10.26
CA LYS A 18 -13.02 -17.89 -10.15
C LYS A 18 -12.47 -18.38 -11.50
N ILE A 19 -11.63 -17.58 -12.11
CA ILE A 19 -10.96 -17.87 -13.39
C ILE A 19 -9.46 -18.02 -13.12
N PRO A 20 -8.74 -18.85 -13.89
CA PRO A 20 -7.30 -18.99 -13.71
C PRO A 20 -6.61 -17.63 -13.88
N THR A 21 -5.93 -17.21 -12.81
CA THR A 21 -5.18 -15.97 -12.75
C THR A 21 -3.69 -16.31 -12.78
N THR A 22 -2.97 -15.79 -13.76
CA THR A 22 -1.51 -15.89 -13.78
C THR A 22 -0.93 -14.70 -13.04
N ILE A 23 -0.10 -14.96 -12.04
CA ILE A 23 0.51 -13.92 -11.22
C ILE A 23 2.01 -14.05 -11.33
N THR A 24 2.66 -12.98 -11.70
CA THR A 24 4.12 -12.86 -11.71
C THR A 24 4.52 -11.92 -10.57
N THR A 25 5.27 -12.44 -9.63
CA THR A 25 5.88 -11.63 -8.56
C THR A 25 7.30 -11.32 -8.97
N SER A 26 7.73 -10.07 -8.81
CA SER A 26 9.14 -9.75 -8.91
C SER A 26 9.89 -10.45 -7.77
N GLN A 27 10.47 -11.62 -8.06
CA GLN A 27 11.32 -12.30 -7.09
C GLN A 27 12.57 -11.46 -6.88
N GLY A 28 12.70 -10.85 -5.70
CA GLY A 28 13.92 -10.20 -5.28
C GLY A 28 15.10 -11.17 -5.38
N VAL A 29 16.20 -10.71 -5.96
CA VAL A 29 17.45 -11.49 -5.96
C VAL A 29 17.86 -11.66 -4.51
N LYS A 30 18.08 -12.90 -4.05
CA LYS A 30 18.70 -13.17 -2.74
C LYS A 30 20.11 -12.55 -2.74
N ARG A 31 20.20 -11.29 -2.34
CA ARG A 31 21.45 -10.60 -2.03
C ARG A 31 21.52 -10.45 -0.53
N ARG A 32 22.68 -10.66 0.04
CA ARG A 32 22.92 -10.31 1.44
C ARG A 32 22.76 -8.80 1.57
N LEU A 33 22.03 -8.37 2.59
CA LEU A 33 22.05 -6.99 3.07
C LEU A 33 23.34 -6.85 3.88
N GLU A 34 24.47 -6.91 3.16
CA GLU A 34 25.80 -6.82 3.75
C GLU A 34 25.95 -5.39 4.28
N GLU A 35 26.35 -5.27 5.54
CA GLU A 35 26.65 -4.03 6.27
C GLU A 35 25.53 -3.41 7.12
N MET A 36 24.31 -3.96 7.13
CA MET A 36 23.27 -3.50 8.05
C MET A 36 23.26 -4.31 9.34
N ILE A 37 22.98 -3.65 10.44
CA ILE A 37 22.79 -4.28 11.74
C ILE A 37 21.31 -4.43 12.00
N LEU A 38 20.89 -5.64 12.40
CA LEU A 38 19.52 -5.91 12.81
C LEU A 38 19.36 -5.56 14.29
N TYR A 39 18.42 -4.70 14.60
CA TYR A 39 17.99 -4.30 15.92
C TYR A 39 16.63 -4.91 16.22
N HIS A 40 16.55 -5.72 17.25
CA HIS A 40 15.29 -6.33 17.70
C HIS A 40 14.78 -5.62 18.95
N CYS A 41 13.57 -5.09 18.90
CA CYS A 41 12.90 -4.52 20.06
C CYS A 41 12.29 -5.62 20.91
N VAL A 42 12.71 -5.74 22.17
CA VAL A 42 12.21 -6.79 23.08
C VAL A 42 10.73 -6.59 23.43
N ASP A 43 10.26 -5.34 23.45
CA ASP A 43 8.90 -5.00 23.92
C ASP A 43 7.84 -5.19 22.84
N CYS A 44 8.02 -4.60 21.63
CA CYS A 44 7.04 -4.73 20.55
C CYS A 44 7.40 -5.78 19.49
N LYS A 45 8.57 -6.42 19.61
CA LYS A 45 9.09 -7.45 18.71
C LYS A 45 9.46 -6.96 17.30
N ALA A 46 9.45 -5.67 17.05
CA ALA A 46 9.83 -5.11 15.76
C ALA A 46 11.31 -5.37 15.44
N ASP A 47 11.58 -5.68 14.19
CA ASP A 47 12.91 -5.88 13.63
C ASP A 47 13.26 -4.68 12.73
N ILE A 48 14.21 -3.86 13.17
CA ILE A 48 14.65 -2.65 12.48
C ILE A 48 16.08 -2.86 12.01
N MET A 49 16.36 -2.54 10.76
CA MET A 49 17.73 -2.54 10.24
C MET A 49 18.25 -1.10 10.15
N ALA A 50 19.49 -0.90 10.53
CA ALA A 50 20.19 0.37 10.39
C ALA A 50 21.67 0.18 10.09
N ASP A 51 22.27 1.20 9.52
CA ASP A 51 23.70 1.26 9.29
C ASP A 51 24.48 1.34 10.61
N GLU A 52 25.73 0.85 10.62
CA GLU A 52 26.58 0.90 11.81
C GLU A 52 26.87 2.34 12.27
N SER A 53 26.84 3.30 11.35
CA SER A 53 27.06 4.72 11.65
C SER A 53 25.86 5.39 12.32
N ASN A 54 24.63 4.79 12.19
CA ASN A 54 23.40 5.31 12.77
C ASN A 54 22.73 4.27 13.67
N PRO A 55 23.25 4.01 14.87
CA PRO A 55 22.72 2.98 15.77
C PRO A 55 21.31 3.33 16.25
N VAL A 56 20.44 2.32 16.29
CA VAL A 56 19.09 2.46 16.84
C VAL A 56 19.15 2.39 18.36
N GLU A 57 18.93 3.51 19.03
CA GLU A 57 18.90 3.60 20.49
C GLU A 57 17.47 3.47 21.04
N THR A 58 16.49 3.85 20.23
CA THR A 58 15.07 3.85 20.59
C THR A 58 14.26 3.22 19.46
N CYS A 59 13.31 2.38 19.83
CA CYS A 59 12.42 1.74 18.85
C CYS A 59 11.53 2.78 18.17
N ALA A 60 11.52 2.78 16.84
CA ALA A 60 10.70 3.69 16.02
C ALA A 60 9.18 3.46 16.17
N TYR A 61 8.78 2.28 16.66
CA TYR A 61 7.36 1.89 16.77
C TYR A 61 6.78 2.14 18.16
N CYS A 62 7.49 1.74 19.23
CA CYS A 62 6.97 1.80 20.59
C CYS A 62 7.79 2.72 21.50
N THR A 63 8.80 3.40 20.96
CA THR A 63 9.71 4.30 21.69
C THR A 63 10.49 3.66 22.85
N SER A 64 10.51 2.33 22.94
CA SER A 64 11.27 1.60 23.94
C SER A 64 12.77 1.68 23.65
N THR A 65 13.57 1.76 24.72
CA THR A 65 15.04 1.65 24.66
C THR A 65 15.55 0.22 24.83
N ASN A 66 14.63 -0.76 25.00
CA ASN A 66 14.97 -2.15 25.21
C ASN A 66 15.24 -2.86 23.88
N ILE A 67 16.40 -2.56 23.30
CA ILE A 67 16.81 -3.02 21.96
C ILE A 67 18.01 -3.93 22.06
N THR A 68 17.96 -5.05 21.34
CA THR A 68 19.07 -5.99 21.18
C THR A 68 19.64 -5.97 19.76
N LYS A 69 20.96 -6.05 19.64
CA LYS A 69 21.65 -6.11 18.34
C LYS A 69 21.82 -7.57 17.89
N SER A 70 21.55 -7.83 16.62
CA SER A 70 21.83 -9.11 15.96
C SER A 70 22.63 -8.89 14.68
N LYS A 71 23.51 -9.85 14.37
CA LYS A 71 24.34 -9.81 13.13
C LYS A 71 23.75 -10.65 11.99
N THR A 72 22.56 -11.17 12.12
CA THR A 72 21.95 -12.01 11.10
C THR A 72 21.29 -11.18 10.01
N ASN A 73 21.96 -11.08 8.88
CA ASN A 73 21.47 -10.40 7.67
C ASN A 73 20.94 -11.43 6.67
N GLU A 74 20.02 -12.31 7.11
CA GLU A 74 19.30 -13.21 6.21
C GLU A 74 18.02 -12.53 5.75
N GLY A 75 17.88 -12.32 4.44
CA GLY A 75 16.69 -11.73 3.86
C GLY A 75 16.84 -11.53 2.36
N VAL A 76 15.74 -11.21 1.70
CA VAL A 76 15.73 -10.84 0.28
C VAL A 76 15.93 -9.34 0.20
N ALA A 77 16.98 -8.91 -0.49
CA ALA A 77 17.17 -7.49 -0.79
C ALA A 77 16.12 -7.01 -1.81
N PRO A 78 15.61 -5.80 -1.68
CA PRO A 78 14.73 -5.23 -2.69
C PRO A 78 15.45 -5.10 -4.03
N THR A 79 14.72 -5.18 -5.13
CA THR A 79 15.26 -4.93 -6.48
C THR A 79 15.23 -3.45 -6.83
N LYS A 80 14.26 -2.73 -6.30
CA LYS A 80 14.02 -1.31 -6.56
C LYS A 80 13.76 -0.57 -5.26
N ILE A 81 13.99 0.73 -5.28
CA ILE A 81 13.74 1.63 -4.16
C ILE A 81 13.24 2.98 -4.68
N ILE A 82 12.40 3.66 -3.92
CA ILE A 82 12.07 5.07 -4.13
C ILE A 82 12.87 5.87 -3.08
N PRO A 83 13.90 6.61 -3.48
CA PRO A 83 14.72 7.35 -2.54
C PRO A 83 13.96 8.50 -1.88
N PHE A 84 14.30 8.83 -0.64
CA PHE A 84 13.82 10.05 -0.01
C PHE A 84 14.25 11.29 -0.80
N LYS A 85 13.33 12.24 -0.96
CA LYS A 85 13.57 13.50 -1.68
C LYS A 85 13.68 14.70 -0.75
N ILE A 86 13.27 14.52 0.49
CA ILE A 86 13.29 15.57 1.50
C ILE A 86 14.12 15.11 2.70
N THR A 87 14.79 16.04 3.33
CA THR A 87 15.53 15.77 4.56
C THR A 87 14.57 15.64 5.75
N GLU A 88 15.06 15.08 6.85
CA GLU A 88 14.32 14.99 8.12
C GLU A 88 13.87 16.40 8.58
N GLU A 89 14.76 17.40 8.50
CA GLU A 89 14.43 18.76 8.87
C GLU A 89 13.32 19.37 8.01
N GLU A 90 13.31 19.09 6.72
CA GLU A 90 12.24 19.55 5.81
C GLU A 90 10.92 18.85 6.12
N ALA A 91 10.94 17.56 6.46
CA ALA A 91 9.78 16.80 6.89
C ALA A 91 9.17 17.40 8.17
N ILE A 92 10.01 17.68 9.16
CA ILE A 92 9.61 18.32 10.43
C ILE A 92 8.98 19.70 10.16
N LYS A 93 9.60 20.55 9.34
CA LYS A 93 9.07 21.88 8.98
C LYS A 93 7.69 21.78 8.30
N LYS A 94 7.52 20.83 7.37
CA LYS A 94 6.23 20.58 6.70
C LYS A 94 5.18 20.11 7.69
N PHE A 95 5.53 19.18 8.57
CA PHE A 95 4.62 18.68 9.60
C PHE A 95 4.17 19.79 10.54
N GLN A 96 5.08 20.63 11.05
CA GLN A 96 4.76 21.78 11.89
C GLN A 96 3.84 22.78 11.18
N ALA A 97 4.05 23.01 9.89
CA ALA A 97 3.19 23.90 9.11
C ALA A 97 1.74 23.37 8.99
N ILE A 98 1.57 22.05 8.92
CA ILE A 98 0.26 21.38 8.94
C ILE A 98 -0.35 21.43 10.33
N ALA A 99 0.42 21.14 11.37
CA ALA A 99 -0.01 21.13 12.77
C ALA A 99 -0.57 22.50 13.20
N LYS A 100 0.13 23.58 12.87
CA LYS A 100 -0.30 24.97 13.15
C LYS A 100 -1.63 25.36 12.49
N LYS A 101 -2.03 24.70 11.41
CA LYS A 101 -3.31 24.96 10.72
C LYS A 101 -4.48 24.17 11.32
N ARG A 102 -4.23 23.26 12.25
CA ARG A 102 -5.23 22.37 12.86
C ARG A 102 -5.45 22.72 14.34
N PRO A 103 -6.49 23.50 14.69
CA PRO A 103 -6.67 24.00 16.07
C PRO A 103 -6.95 22.92 17.11
N LEU A 104 -7.37 21.73 16.69
CA LEU A 104 -7.63 20.59 17.58
C LEU A 104 -6.44 19.62 17.70
N MET A 105 -5.30 19.94 17.09
CA MET A 105 -4.10 19.11 17.19
C MET A 105 -3.48 19.29 18.59
N PRO A 106 -3.12 18.20 19.28
CA PRO A 106 -2.45 18.28 20.58
C PRO A 106 -1.18 19.14 20.53
N GLN A 107 -0.94 19.93 21.55
CA GLN A 107 0.21 20.87 21.60
C GLN A 107 1.56 20.17 21.51
N VAL A 108 1.64 18.90 21.95
CA VAL A 108 2.84 18.05 21.84
C VAL A 108 3.43 18.01 20.43
N PHE A 109 2.60 18.10 19.40
CA PHE A 109 3.04 18.10 17.98
C PHE A 109 3.55 19.47 17.50
N ASN A 110 3.42 20.52 18.30
CA ASN A 110 3.97 21.84 18.00
C ASN A 110 5.30 22.11 18.70
N ASP A 111 5.70 21.25 19.61
CA ASP A 111 6.94 21.36 20.38
C ASP A 111 8.10 20.77 19.55
N PRO A 112 9.14 21.55 19.22
CA PRO A 112 10.29 21.06 18.47
C PRO A 112 10.98 19.87 19.13
N ASP A 113 11.07 19.85 20.47
CA ASP A 113 11.75 18.80 21.23
C ASP A 113 11.04 17.43 21.08
N ASN A 114 9.73 17.45 20.86
CA ASN A 114 8.96 16.22 20.61
C ASN A 114 9.04 15.74 19.14
N LEU A 115 9.63 16.51 18.26
CA LEU A 115 9.79 16.17 16.84
C LEU A 115 11.17 15.61 16.53
N GLU A 116 12.07 15.54 17.49
CA GLU A 116 13.39 14.87 17.34
C GLU A 116 13.25 13.36 17.05
N PHE A 117 12.07 12.78 17.33
CA PHE A 117 11.76 11.38 17.05
C PHE A 117 11.25 11.10 15.64
N VAL A 118 11.06 12.14 14.81
CA VAL A 118 10.68 11.96 13.40
C VAL A 118 11.87 11.40 12.64
N LYS A 119 11.78 10.13 12.26
CA LYS A 119 12.81 9.44 11.48
C LYS A 119 12.26 8.99 10.15
N GLY A 120 13.09 9.04 9.12
CA GLY A 120 12.77 8.40 7.85
C GLY A 120 12.90 6.89 7.97
N ILE A 121 11.89 6.17 7.50
CA ILE A 121 11.89 4.71 7.48
C ILE A 121 11.56 4.19 6.08
N TYR A 122 12.33 3.22 5.60
CA TYR A 122 12.02 2.45 4.42
C TYR A 122 11.20 1.23 4.80
N ILE A 123 10.06 1.09 4.15
CA ILE A 123 9.13 -0.02 4.38
C ILE A 123 9.15 -0.92 3.14
N PRO A 124 9.28 -2.25 3.30
CA PRO A 124 9.29 -3.18 2.20
C PRO A 124 7.89 -3.42 1.64
N PHE A 125 7.79 -3.51 0.31
CA PHE A 125 6.58 -3.85 -0.41
C PHE A 125 6.85 -4.97 -1.42
N TRP A 126 5.88 -5.87 -1.57
CA TRP A 126 5.81 -6.79 -2.68
C TRP A 126 5.08 -6.15 -3.86
N THR A 127 5.60 -6.35 -5.06
CA THR A 127 4.99 -5.86 -6.30
C THR A 127 4.52 -7.04 -7.14
N TYR A 128 3.30 -6.94 -7.67
CA TYR A 128 2.66 -7.98 -8.46
C TYR A 128 2.23 -7.46 -9.82
N ASP A 129 2.51 -8.26 -10.85
CA ASP A 129 1.88 -8.13 -12.14
C ASP A 129 0.85 -9.27 -12.27
N ILE A 130 -0.41 -8.91 -12.54
CA ILE A 130 -1.54 -9.83 -12.50
C ILE A 130 -2.22 -9.85 -13.86
N GLU A 131 -2.23 -11.01 -14.51
CA GLU A 131 -3.01 -11.27 -15.71
C GLU A 131 -4.21 -12.14 -15.33
N THR A 132 -5.40 -11.71 -15.68
CA THR A 132 -6.63 -12.45 -15.40
C THR A 132 -7.58 -12.41 -16.57
N ASN A 133 -8.28 -13.53 -16.78
CA ASN A 133 -9.43 -13.58 -17.66
C ASN A 133 -10.68 -13.48 -16.79
N CYS A 134 -11.56 -12.57 -17.05
CA CYS A 134 -12.75 -12.43 -16.26
C CYS A 134 -14.02 -12.61 -17.09
N LYS A 135 -15.04 -13.16 -16.43
CA LYS A 135 -16.40 -13.25 -16.93
C LYS A 135 -17.31 -12.56 -15.93
N MET A 136 -17.94 -11.49 -16.37
CA MET A 136 -18.81 -10.68 -15.55
C MET A 136 -20.25 -10.79 -16.05
N ASN A 137 -21.18 -11.05 -15.14
CA ASN A 137 -22.60 -11.04 -15.44
C ASN A 137 -23.24 -9.91 -14.66
N PHE A 138 -23.89 -8.99 -15.35
CA PHE A 138 -24.59 -7.86 -14.77
C PHE A 138 -26.07 -7.93 -15.12
N THR A 139 -26.92 -7.45 -14.23
CA THR A 139 -28.31 -7.15 -14.55
C THR A 139 -28.44 -5.64 -14.76
N ALA A 140 -28.66 -5.21 -15.99
CA ALA A 140 -29.00 -3.83 -16.31
C ALA A 140 -30.50 -3.66 -16.27
N THR A 141 -30.97 -2.53 -15.74
CA THR A 141 -32.40 -2.18 -15.75
C THR A 141 -32.54 -0.84 -16.44
N ASP A 142 -33.36 -0.83 -17.51
CA ASP A 142 -33.80 0.40 -18.16
C ASP A 142 -35.20 0.76 -17.68
N LYS A 143 -35.35 1.96 -17.16
CA LYS A 143 -36.61 2.47 -16.61
C LYS A 143 -37.16 3.58 -17.49
N THR A 144 -38.28 3.32 -18.14
CA THR A 144 -39.04 4.30 -18.87
C THR A 144 -40.29 4.72 -18.10
N THR A 145 -40.46 6.02 -17.91
CA THR A 145 -41.63 6.56 -17.19
C THR A 145 -42.40 7.49 -18.14
N TRP A 146 -43.73 7.30 -18.21
CA TRP A 146 -44.61 8.21 -18.95
C TRP A 146 -45.89 8.46 -18.18
N LYS A 147 -46.61 9.51 -18.51
CA LYS A 147 -47.91 9.88 -17.91
C LYS A 147 -48.97 9.83 -18.99
N ASP A 148 -50.08 9.21 -18.64
CA ASP A 148 -51.27 9.22 -19.45
C ASP A 148 -52.52 9.27 -18.57
N SER A 149 -53.52 10.13 -18.92
CA SER A 149 -54.85 10.24 -18.29
C SER A 149 -54.80 10.34 -16.76
N GLY A 150 -53.78 11.02 -16.18
CA GLY A 150 -53.63 11.20 -14.72
C GLY A 150 -52.87 10.07 -14.02
N TYR A 151 -52.50 9.05 -14.73
CA TYR A 151 -51.66 7.95 -14.20
C TYR A 151 -50.20 8.10 -14.64
N THR A 152 -49.30 7.64 -13.77
CA THR A 152 -47.89 7.52 -14.07
C THR A 152 -47.55 6.05 -14.30
N TYR A 153 -47.03 5.73 -15.47
CA TYR A 153 -46.61 4.39 -15.83
C TYR A 153 -45.10 4.26 -15.76
N GLU A 154 -44.64 3.12 -15.24
CA GLU A 154 -43.23 2.76 -15.22
C GLU A 154 -43.04 1.42 -15.95
N LYS A 155 -42.18 1.40 -16.93
CA LYS A 155 -41.70 0.19 -17.59
C LYS A 155 -40.28 -0.09 -17.17
N LEU A 156 -40.01 -1.30 -16.67
CA LEU A 156 -38.69 -1.78 -16.26
C LEU A 156 -38.30 -2.91 -17.21
N ASP A 157 -37.38 -2.62 -18.12
CA ASP A 157 -36.79 -3.63 -18.97
C ASP A 157 -35.48 -4.13 -18.32
N LYS A 158 -35.40 -5.42 -18.03
CA LYS A 158 -34.24 -6.05 -17.39
C LYS A 158 -33.44 -6.83 -18.44
N TYR A 159 -32.14 -6.56 -18.47
CA TYR A 159 -31.19 -7.18 -19.39
C TYR A 159 -30.12 -7.92 -18.62
N LEU A 160 -29.80 -9.13 -19.05
CA LEU A 160 -28.59 -9.83 -18.61
C LEU A 160 -27.45 -9.45 -19.55
N VAL A 161 -26.49 -8.70 -19.02
CA VAL A 161 -25.28 -8.31 -19.74
C VAL A 161 -24.14 -9.26 -19.36
N LYS A 162 -23.55 -9.90 -20.34
CA LYS A 162 -22.40 -10.79 -20.15
C LYS A 162 -21.20 -10.15 -20.81
N ASN A 163 -20.15 -9.92 -20.01
CA ASN A 163 -18.87 -9.43 -20.49
C ASN A 163 -17.81 -10.49 -20.21
N GLU A 164 -16.99 -10.78 -21.19
CA GLU A 164 -15.82 -11.63 -21.07
C GLU A 164 -14.61 -10.87 -21.60
N GLY A 165 -13.49 -10.93 -20.90
CA GLY A 165 -12.28 -10.25 -21.33
C GLY A 165 -11.05 -10.65 -20.53
N SER A 166 -9.88 -10.32 -21.06
CA SER A 166 -8.62 -10.42 -20.36
C SER A 166 -8.24 -9.04 -19.82
N MET A 167 -7.76 -8.98 -18.59
CA MET A 167 -7.25 -7.78 -17.96
C MET A 167 -5.83 -8.04 -17.46
N SER A 168 -4.99 -7.02 -17.57
CA SER A 168 -3.63 -7.04 -17.05
C SER A 168 -3.45 -5.83 -16.11
N PHE A 169 -2.97 -6.10 -14.92
CA PHE A 169 -2.65 -5.10 -13.91
C PHE A 169 -1.16 -5.18 -13.64
N SER A 170 -0.47 -4.06 -13.69
CA SER A 170 0.96 -3.98 -13.40
C SER A 170 1.21 -3.07 -12.22
N GLY A 171 2.14 -3.48 -11.34
CA GLY A 171 2.53 -2.68 -10.21
C GLY A 171 1.51 -2.64 -9.07
N ILE A 172 0.72 -3.69 -8.89
CA ILE A 172 -0.07 -3.85 -7.66
C ILE A 172 0.88 -4.10 -6.50
N ILE A 173 0.77 -3.33 -5.45
CA ILE A 173 1.65 -3.41 -4.29
C ILE A 173 0.90 -3.83 -3.03
N THR A 174 1.62 -4.55 -2.17
CA THR A 174 1.21 -4.85 -0.80
C THR A 174 2.41 -4.66 0.11
N ASP A 175 2.20 -4.11 1.28
CA ASP A 175 3.26 -4.05 2.28
C ASP A 175 3.65 -5.46 2.75
N ALA A 176 4.86 -5.58 3.23
CA ALA A 176 5.47 -6.86 3.61
C ALA A 176 5.82 -6.88 5.11
N SER A 177 5.12 -6.09 5.94
CA SER A 177 5.35 -6.02 7.38
C SER A 177 4.05 -6.01 8.16
N THR A 178 4.00 -6.83 9.22
CA THR A 178 2.88 -6.88 10.17
C THR A 178 2.87 -5.71 11.18
N HIS A 179 3.92 -4.90 11.23
CA HIS A 179 4.04 -3.81 12.19
C HIS A 179 3.21 -2.57 11.82
N PHE A 180 2.75 -2.48 10.58
CA PHE A 180 1.92 -1.39 10.10
C PHE A 180 0.49 -1.87 9.82
N ASP A 181 -0.48 -1.00 10.09
CA ASP A 181 -1.87 -1.26 9.69
C ASP A 181 -2.01 -1.19 8.17
N ASP A 182 -2.63 -2.21 7.58
CA ASP A 182 -2.85 -2.32 6.13
C ASP A 182 -3.55 -1.08 5.55
N ASN A 183 -4.55 -0.52 6.25
CA ASN A 183 -5.27 0.67 5.76
C ASN A 183 -4.37 1.90 5.77
N LEU A 184 -3.43 1.98 6.74
CA LEU A 184 -2.45 3.05 6.75
C LEU A 184 -1.52 2.92 5.54
N MET A 185 -1.03 1.73 5.26
CA MET A 185 -0.15 1.47 4.11
C MET A 185 -0.85 1.73 2.78
N ASP A 186 -2.09 1.30 2.64
CA ASP A 186 -2.92 1.57 1.46
C ASP A 186 -3.18 3.08 1.27
N SER A 187 -3.26 3.85 2.35
CA SER A 187 -3.44 5.31 2.29
C SER A 187 -2.23 6.08 1.75
N LEU A 188 -1.05 5.46 1.72
CA LEU A 188 0.16 6.03 1.13
C LEU A 188 0.19 5.92 -0.40
N GLU A 189 -0.69 5.09 -0.97
CA GLU A 189 -0.81 4.93 -2.41
C GLU A 189 -1.59 6.10 -3.07
N PRO A 190 -1.34 6.41 -4.36
CA PRO A 190 -0.40 5.74 -5.26
C PRO A 190 1.04 6.24 -5.13
N PHE A 191 2.00 5.33 -5.20
CA PHE A 191 3.41 5.71 -5.32
C PHE A 191 3.75 6.10 -6.76
N ASN A 192 4.68 7.03 -6.92
CA ASN A 192 5.18 7.42 -8.24
C ASN A 192 6.24 6.45 -8.73
N PHE A 193 5.87 5.44 -9.48
CA PHE A 193 6.81 4.44 -10.02
C PHE A 193 7.87 5.01 -10.97
N ASN A 194 7.69 6.22 -11.50
CA ASN A 194 8.75 6.89 -12.27
C ASN A 194 9.96 7.29 -11.40
N GLU A 195 9.81 7.24 -10.09
CA GLU A 195 10.87 7.54 -9.11
C GLU A 195 11.62 6.30 -8.63
N LEU A 196 11.18 5.11 -9.08
CA LEU A 196 11.87 3.87 -8.78
C LEU A 196 13.24 3.84 -9.45
N VAL A 197 14.26 3.59 -8.64
CA VAL A 197 15.63 3.35 -9.08
C VAL A 197 16.06 1.94 -8.69
N ASP A 198 17.15 1.45 -9.28
CA ASP A 198 17.77 0.19 -8.86
C ASP A 198 18.23 0.32 -7.42
N TYR A 199 17.97 -0.73 -6.64
CA TYR A 199 18.37 -0.76 -5.25
C TYR A 199 19.91 -0.63 -5.12
N ASN A 200 20.32 0.28 -4.24
CA ASN A 200 21.68 0.42 -3.78
C ASN A 200 21.67 0.65 -2.26
N PRO A 201 22.46 -0.09 -1.47
CA PRO A 201 22.51 0.09 0.00
C PRO A 201 22.78 1.53 0.45
N THR A 202 23.47 2.33 -0.35
CA THR A 202 23.79 3.74 -0.04
C THR A 202 22.51 4.58 0.19
N TYR A 203 21.37 4.20 -0.40
CA TYR A 203 20.10 4.90 -0.15
C TYR A 203 19.55 4.67 1.25
N LEU A 204 20.01 3.64 1.95
CA LEU A 204 19.57 3.29 3.29
C LEU A 204 20.39 3.98 4.38
N THR A 205 21.52 4.61 4.02
CA THR A 205 22.36 5.34 4.98
C THR A 205 21.55 6.44 5.66
N ASP A 206 21.68 6.56 6.97
CA ASP A 206 20.97 7.53 7.83
C ASP A 206 19.45 7.32 7.97
N TYR A 207 18.90 6.25 7.38
CA TYR A 207 17.50 5.89 7.49
C TYR A 207 17.29 4.58 8.24
N LEU A 208 16.12 4.44 8.85
CA LEU A 208 15.67 3.16 9.39
C LEU A 208 15.12 2.31 8.27
N VAL A 209 15.27 1.01 8.39
CA VAL A 209 14.78 0.05 7.41
C VAL A 209 13.97 -1.02 8.12
N GLU A 210 12.71 -1.14 7.75
CA GLU A 210 11.86 -2.23 8.21
C GLU A 210 12.24 -3.52 7.51
N LYS A 211 12.41 -4.59 8.27
CA LYS A 211 12.60 -5.93 7.72
C LYS A 211 11.25 -6.51 7.35
N TYR A 212 11.12 -7.12 6.16
CA TYR A 212 9.91 -7.85 5.83
C TYR A 212 9.76 -9.08 6.75
N ASP A 213 8.54 -9.34 7.17
CA ASP A 213 8.13 -10.49 7.98
C ASP A 213 6.96 -11.27 7.36
N ILE A 214 6.43 -10.78 6.22
CA ILE A 214 5.40 -11.43 5.44
C ILE A 214 5.97 -11.81 4.07
N GLU A 215 5.87 -13.08 3.72
CA GLU A 215 6.31 -13.57 2.41
C GLU A 215 5.32 -13.18 1.29
N SER A 216 5.82 -13.08 0.06
CA SER A 216 5.01 -12.65 -1.09
C SER A 216 3.80 -13.54 -1.39
N ASN A 217 3.87 -14.83 -1.06
CA ASN A 217 2.75 -15.74 -1.23
C ASN A 217 1.60 -15.49 -0.23
N GLU A 218 1.90 -14.91 0.93
CA GLU A 218 0.91 -14.62 1.97
C GLU A 218 0.07 -13.39 1.63
N THR A 219 0.68 -12.39 0.97
CA THR A 219 -0.03 -11.16 0.56
C THR A 219 -0.70 -11.26 -0.82
N LEU A 220 -0.57 -12.41 -1.49
CA LEU A 220 -1.08 -12.64 -2.83
C LEU A 220 -2.60 -12.43 -2.95
N ASP A 221 -3.36 -12.88 -1.98
CA ASP A 221 -4.83 -12.74 -2.02
C ASP A 221 -5.26 -11.29 -1.82
N ARG A 222 -4.51 -10.50 -1.05
CA ARG A 222 -4.72 -9.06 -0.93
C ARG A 222 -4.41 -8.35 -2.26
N ALA A 223 -3.32 -8.71 -2.93
CA ALA A 223 -2.99 -8.18 -4.24
C ALA A 223 -4.09 -8.47 -5.29
N LYS A 224 -4.66 -9.68 -5.28
CA LYS A 224 -5.80 -10.04 -6.15
C LYS A 224 -7.03 -9.17 -5.84
N THR A 225 -7.34 -8.94 -4.57
CA THR A 225 -8.47 -8.11 -4.15
C THR A 225 -8.30 -6.69 -4.66
N LYS A 226 -7.13 -6.08 -4.49
CA LYS A 226 -6.82 -4.74 -5.02
C LYS A 226 -6.97 -4.66 -6.54
N ALA A 227 -6.50 -5.68 -7.28
CA ALA A 227 -6.65 -5.73 -8.73
C ALA A 227 -8.13 -5.78 -9.15
N ILE A 228 -8.95 -6.54 -8.44
CA ILE A 228 -10.40 -6.63 -8.71
C ILE A 228 -11.09 -5.29 -8.42
N GLU A 229 -10.80 -4.66 -7.30
CA GLU A 229 -11.36 -3.35 -6.92
C GLU A 229 -11.00 -2.25 -7.93
N THR A 230 -9.81 -2.29 -8.50
CA THR A 230 -9.37 -1.36 -9.54
C THR A 230 -10.12 -1.59 -10.88
N SER A 231 -10.70 -2.79 -11.09
CA SER A 231 -11.40 -3.16 -12.32
C SER A 231 -12.89 -2.77 -12.38
N ILE A 232 -13.46 -2.35 -11.27
CA ILE A 232 -14.88 -1.99 -11.11
C ILE A 232 -15.07 -0.47 -11.14
#